data_86b5ebf73a7984cdb748c6bfcc664638
#
_entry.id   86b5ebf73a7984cdb748c6bfcc664638
#
_cell.length_a   1.000
_cell.length_b   1.000
_cell.length_c   1.000
_cell.angle_alpha   90.00
_cell.angle_beta   90.00
_cell.angle_gamma   90.00
#
_symmetry.space_group_name_H-M   'P 1'
#
loop_
_entity.id
_entity.type
_entity.pdbx_description
1 polymer ?
#
loop_
_entity_poly.entity_id
_entity_poly.type
_entity_poly.pdbx_seq_one_letter_code
_entity_poly.pdbx_strand_id
1 'polypeptide(L)'
;YHLHLRPGDDVVRQMGGLHKFMHWDGPILTDSGGFQVFSLAGLRKIKEEGVTFASHLDGAKLFISPESCMGIQKNLGSDICMVLDECIPYPCEKQKVIKSVERTLRWAKRCKDEYLRLGLPQRGILSFGIVQGGCYDDIRKRCAESLAELDFPGYAIGGVSVGEPEPQMLEQVEASASGLPFDKPRYVMGVGTPPQLLKMIALGADMFDCVMPTRLARHAVAFTPDGPINLKNAKFAEDSSPLDNETGGYSSKFSRAYIRHLVKANEMLACTLISMHNIRFFQNLMQKAREAIECGNYEQWSAETIARYESSENDK
;
A
#
# COMPACT_ATOMS: atom_id res chain seq x y z
N TYR A 1 5.07 12.69 1.10
CA TYR A 1 4.25 13.88 0.83
C TYR A 1 3.75 14.53 2.12
N HIS A 2 2.91 13.84 2.93
CA HIS A 2 2.32 14.40 4.14
C HIS A 2 3.35 14.81 5.17
N LEU A 3 4.36 13.99 5.42
CA LEU A 3 5.44 14.27 6.36
C LEU A 3 6.33 15.44 5.91
N HIS A 4 6.53 15.62 4.60
CA HIS A 4 7.25 16.78 4.06
C HIS A 4 6.45 18.07 4.25
N LEU A 5 5.11 18.02 4.11
CA LEU A 5 4.26 19.19 4.37
C LEU A 5 4.14 19.49 5.85
N ARG A 6 3.99 18.48 6.70
CA ARG A 6 3.79 18.63 8.14
C ARG A 6 4.21 17.35 8.87
N PRO A 7 5.14 17.40 9.82
CA PRO A 7 5.78 18.60 10.40
C PRO A 7 6.91 19.19 9.53
N GLY A 8 7.29 18.56 8.43
CA GLY A 8 8.49 18.81 7.62
C GLY A 8 9.53 17.72 7.85
N ASP A 9 10.17 17.26 6.77
CA ASP A 9 11.19 16.22 6.85
C ASP A 9 12.44 16.65 7.63
N ASP A 10 12.75 17.96 7.67
CA ASP A 10 13.81 18.49 8.52
C ASP A 10 13.53 18.33 10.00
N VAL A 11 12.28 18.52 10.44
CA VAL A 11 11.87 18.27 11.82
C VAL A 11 12.05 16.80 12.18
N VAL A 12 11.60 15.89 11.32
CA VAL A 12 11.76 14.44 11.52
C VAL A 12 13.25 14.07 11.59
N ARG A 13 14.09 14.65 10.72
CA ARG A 13 15.55 14.45 10.75
C ARG A 13 16.16 14.91 12.06
N GLN A 14 15.79 16.09 12.57
CA GLN A 14 16.27 16.62 13.85
C GLN A 14 15.86 15.75 15.04
N MET A 15 14.69 15.10 14.96
CA MET A 15 14.20 14.14 15.96
C MET A 15 14.83 12.74 15.82
N GLY A 16 15.76 12.54 14.89
CA GLY A 16 16.53 11.31 14.71
C GLY A 16 15.92 10.32 13.74
N GLY A 17 15.05 10.77 12.82
CA GLY A 17 14.36 9.97 11.81
C GLY A 17 13.05 9.37 12.32
N LEU A 18 12.30 8.75 11.41
CA LEU A 18 10.95 8.23 11.68
C LEU A 18 10.92 7.23 12.83
N HIS A 19 11.88 6.32 12.91
CA HIS A 19 11.94 5.30 13.98
C HIS A 19 11.92 5.94 15.37
N LYS A 20 12.76 6.95 15.60
CA LYS A 20 12.78 7.67 16.88
C LYS A 20 11.57 8.60 17.05
N PHE A 21 11.17 9.28 15.97
CA PHE A 21 10.07 10.21 15.98
C PHE A 21 8.73 9.56 16.38
N MET A 22 8.46 8.34 15.90
CA MET A 22 7.22 7.62 16.20
C MET A 22 7.40 6.43 17.16
N HIS A 23 8.61 6.24 17.71
CA HIS A 23 8.96 5.14 18.62
C HIS A 23 8.59 3.77 18.02
N TRP A 24 9.12 3.51 16.81
CA TRP A 24 8.86 2.28 16.07
C TRP A 24 10.17 1.60 15.69
N ASP A 25 10.38 0.36 16.15
CA ASP A 25 11.60 -0.41 15.92
C ASP A 25 11.50 -1.35 14.71
N GLY A 26 10.31 -1.51 14.13
CA GLY A 26 10.09 -2.33 12.94
C GLY A 26 10.48 -1.60 11.64
N PRO A 27 10.47 -2.30 10.49
CA PRO A 27 10.78 -1.69 9.20
C PRO A 27 9.75 -0.63 8.82
N ILE A 28 10.22 0.41 8.12
CA ILE A 28 9.42 1.52 7.63
C ILE A 28 9.66 1.69 6.12
N LEU A 29 8.58 1.70 5.36
CA LEU A 29 8.58 2.10 3.95
C LEU A 29 7.96 3.49 3.83
N THR A 30 8.62 4.39 3.08
CA THR A 30 8.04 5.69 2.71
C THR A 30 7.77 5.78 1.23
N ASP A 31 6.58 6.30 0.88
CA ASP A 31 6.21 6.58 -0.49
C ASP A 31 6.85 7.89 -1.00
N SER A 32 7.01 8.00 -2.31
CA SER A 32 7.59 9.18 -2.99
C SER A 32 6.69 10.41 -2.92
N GLY A 33 5.39 10.21 -2.74
CA GLY A 33 4.37 11.26 -2.81
C GLY A 33 3.81 11.50 -4.22
N GLY A 34 4.21 10.72 -5.22
CA GLY A 34 3.72 10.85 -6.60
C GLY A 34 2.20 10.74 -6.69
N PHE A 35 1.62 9.72 -6.06
CA PHE A 35 0.17 9.53 -6.03
C PHE A 35 -0.58 10.66 -5.30
N GLN A 36 -0.05 11.16 -4.17
CA GLN A 36 -0.69 12.22 -3.39
C GLN A 36 -0.69 13.54 -4.15
N VAL A 37 0.38 13.85 -4.86
CA VAL A 37 0.43 14.99 -5.78
C VAL A 37 -0.58 14.80 -6.91
N PHE A 38 -0.78 13.56 -7.37
CA PHE A 38 -1.81 13.24 -8.36
C PHE A 38 -3.22 13.43 -7.82
N SER A 39 -3.55 12.89 -6.65
CA SER A 39 -4.91 12.80 -6.11
C SER A 39 -5.38 14.04 -5.35
N LEU A 40 -4.47 14.75 -4.66
CA LEU A 40 -4.81 15.83 -3.73
C LEU A 40 -4.52 17.24 -4.27
N ALA A 41 -3.64 17.38 -5.25
CA ALA A 41 -3.29 18.67 -5.80
C ALA A 41 -4.25 19.05 -6.96
N GLY A 42 -5.21 19.92 -6.69
CA GLY A 42 -6.16 20.43 -7.69
C GLY A 42 -5.49 21.14 -8.88
N LEU A 43 -4.33 21.76 -8.68
CA LEU A 43 -3.49 22.37 -9.71
C LEU A 43 -2.07 21.82 -9.60
N ARG A 44 -1.73 20.95 -10.53
CA ARG A 44 -0.37 20.43 -10.68
C ARG A 44 0.17 20.68 -12.07
N LYS A 45 1.47 20.87 -12.17
CA LYS A 45 2.19 20.99 -13.42
C LYS A 45 3.34 20.02 -13.44
N ILE A 46 3.24 18.98 -14.26
CA ILE A 46 4.25 17.96 -14.45
C ILE A 46 5.16 18.39 -15.61
N LYS A 47 6.45 18.38 -15.36
CA LYS A 47 7.51 18.63 -16.34
C LYS A 47 8.59 17.55 -16.22
N GLU A 48 9.58 17.59 -17.10
CA GLU A 48 10.70 16.64 -17.03
C GLU A 48 11.53 16.81 -15.75
N GLU A 49 11.67 18.03 -15.27
CA GLU A 49 12.45 18.37 -14.07
C GLU A 49 11.79 17.83 -12.79
N GLY A 50 10.46 17.69 -12.76
CA GLY A 50 9.70 17.29 -11.61
C GLY A 50 8.26 17.81 -11.67
N VAL A 51 7.60 17.85 -10.51
CA VAL A 51 6.21 18.24 -10.38
C VAL A 51 6.06 19.47 -9.47
N THR A 52 5.37 20.50 -9.97
CA THR A 52 4.95 21.66 -9.19
C THR A 52 3.48 21.48 -8.82
N PHE A 53 3.13 21.71 -7.55
CA PHE A 53 1.75 21.60 -7.05
C PHE A 53 1.50 22.60 -5.92
N ALA A 54 0.23 22.79 -5.58
CA ALA A 54 -0.17 23.57 -4.42
C ALA A 54 -0.45 22.64 -3.22
N SER A 55 0.08 22.98 -2.06
CA SER A 55 -0.22 22.30 -0.80
C SER A 55 -1.72 22.37 -0.51
N HIS A 56 -2.33 21.23 -0.18
CA HIS A 56 -3.74 21.18 0.22
C HIS A 56 -4.00 21.77 1.61
N LEU A 57 -2.94 22.04 2.39
CA LEU A 57 -3.05 22.58 3.74
C LEU A 57 -3.18 24.11 3.77
N ASP A 58 -2.38 24.81 2.95
CA ASP A 58 -2.22 26.26 2.99
C ASP A 58 -2.10 26.90 1.59
N GLY A 59 -2.16 26.09 0.53
CA GLY A 59 -2.03 26.57 -0.86
C GLY A 59 -0.60 26.93 -1.27
N ALA A 60 0.40 26.74 -0.43
CA ALA A 60 1.80 27.02 -0.75
C ALA A 60 2.26 26.25 -1.99
N LYS A 61 2.95 26.95 -2.89
CA LYS A 61 3.48 26.34 -4.11
C LYS A 61 4.76 25.57 -3.81
N LEU A 62 4.74 24.29 -4.12
CA LEU A 62 5.81 23.34 -3.85
C LEU A 62 6.30 22.71 -5.14
N PHE A 63 7.55 22.25 -5.11
CA PHE A 63 8.18 21.54 -6.22
C PHE A 63 8.91 20.30 -5.68
N ILE A 64 8.64 19.15 -6.28
CA ILE A 64 9.34 17.89 -6.01
C ILE A 64 9.97 17.39 -7.30
N SER A 65 11.28 17.20 -7.28
CA SER A 65 12.05 16.50 -8.32
C SER A 65 12.43 15.10 -7.84
N PRO A 66 12.88 14.19 -8.72
CA PRO A 66 13.45 12.91 -8.31
C PRO A 66 14.53 13.06 -7.24
N GLU A 67 15.42 14.03 -7.39
CA GLU A 67 16.52 14.26 -6.45
C GLU A 67 16.01 14.76 -5.09
N SER A 68 15.10 15.73 -5.08
CA SER A 68 14.53 16.24 -3.83
C SER A 68 13.69 15.18 -3.11
N CYS A 69 12.98 14.32 -3.87
CA CYS A 69 12.25 13.18 -3.32
C CYS A 69 13.18 12.24 -2.53
N MET A 70 14.34 11.89 -3.09
CA MET A 70 15.34 11.06 -2.40
C MET A 70 15.94 11.78 -1.18
N GLY A 71 16.16 13.09 -1.28
CA GLY A 71 16.61 13.92 -0.16
C GLY A 71 15.63 13.96 1.01
N ILE A 72 14.34 14.12 0.73
CA ILE A 72 13.26 14.08 1.72
C ILE A 72 13.26 12.72 2.43
N GLN A 73 13.27 11.61 1.68
CA GLN A 73 13.24 10.26 2.26
C GLN A 73 14.52 9.93 3.06
N LYS A 74 15.67 10.47 2.65
CA LYS A 74 16.90 10.43 3.47
C LYS A 74 16.70 11.11 4.83
N ASN A 75 16.05 12.27 4.86
CA ASN A 75 15.75 13.00 6.09
C ASN A 75 14.76 12.23 6.97
N LEU A 76 13.76 11.59 6.37
CA LEU A 76 12.81 10.73 7.07
C LEU A 76 13.47 9.48 7.67
N GLY A 77 14.49 8.93 7.00
CA GLY A 77 15.27 7.80 7.51
C GLY A 77 14.47 6.48 7.54
N SER A 78 13.64 6.23 6.51
CA SER A 78 12.97 4.94 6.31
C SER A 78 13.94 3.86 5.83
N ASP A 79 13.57 2.59 6.02
CA ASP A 79 14.36 1.43 5.55
C ASP A 79 14.17 1.19 4.06
N ILE A 80 12.97 1.49 3.54
CA ILE A 80 12.65 1.37 2.12
C ILE A 80 12.10 2.72 1.64
N CYS A 81 12.67 3.25 0.56
CA CYS A 81 12.22 4.48 -0.09
C CYS A 81 11.77 4.20 -1.53
N MET A 82 10.64 4.79 -1.93
CA MET A 82 10.10 4.66 -3.26
C MET A 82 10.67 5.73 -4.20
N VAL A 83 10.93 5.38 -5.46
CA VAL A 83 11.28 6.37 -6.48
C VAL A 83 10.09 7.27 -6.80
N LEU A 84 10.35 8.50 -7.26
CA LEU A 84 9.28 9.36 -7.77
C LEU A 84 8.78 8.84 -9.12
N ASP A 85 7.48 8.69 -9.24
CA ASP A 85 6.79 8.19 -10.42
C ASP A 85 5.66 9.12 -10.87
N GLU A 86 5.13 8.89 -12.05
CA GLU A 86 3.93 9.56 -12.52
C GLU A 86 2.75 8.59 -12.58
N CYS A 87 1.89 8.65 -11.56
CA CYS A 87 0.62 7.92 -11.56
C CYS A 87 -0.37 8.62 -12.50
N ILE A 88 -1.02 7.84 -13.37
CA ILE A 88 -2.01 8.33 -14.33
C ILE A 88 -3.43 7.93 -13.90
N PRO A 89 -4.47 8.69 -14.31
CA PRO A 89 -5.85 8.32 -14.03
C PRO A 89 -6.30 7.09 -14.82
N TYR A 90 -7.32 6.42 -14.31
CA TYR A 90 -8.05 5.39 -15.03
C TYR A 90 -9.45 5.90 -15.42
N PRO A 91 -9.93 5.68 -16.66
CA PRO A 91 -9.16 5.22 -17.83
C PRO A 91 -8.24 6.29 -18.42
N CYS A 92 -7.21 5.90 -19.16
CA CYS A 92 -6.29 6.80 -19.83
C CYS A 92 -5.94 6.32 -21.24
N GLU A 93 -5.78 7.24 -22.17
CA GLU A 93 -5.40 6.94 -23.56
C GLU A 93 -3.98 6.35 -23.62
N LYS A 94 -3.78 5.31 -24.47
CA LYS A 94 -2.52 4.59 -24.60
C LYS A 94 -1.31 5.51 -24.83
N GLN A 95 -1.43 6.52 -25.69
CA GLN A 95 -0.34 7.45 -25.98
C GLN A 95 0.08 8.32 -24.79
N LYS A 96 -0.88 8.68 -23.92
CA LYS A 96 -0.58 9.39 -22.67
C LYS A 96 0.12 8.47 -21.67
N VAL A 97 -0.31 7.20 -21.59
CA VAL A 97 0.34 6.18 -20.75
C VAL A 97 1.78 5.97 -21.17
N ILE A 98 2.08 5.82 -22.46
CA ILE A 98 3.45 5.66 -22.96
C ILE A 98 4.34 6.83 -22.51
N LYS A 99 3.89 8.07 -22.72
CA LYS A 99 4.66 9.27 -22.31
C LYS A 99 4.89 9.35 -20.82
N SER A 100 3.92 8.95 -20.01
CA SER A 100 4.03 8.90 -18.55
C SER A 100 5.03 7.84 -18.10
N VAL A 101 4.97 6.64 -18.67
CA VAL A 101 5.91 5.55 -18.37
C VAL A 101 7.34 5.93 -18.75
N GLU A 102 7.55 6.52 -19.93
CA GLU A 102 8.87 7.00 -20.34
C GLU A 102 9.44 8.04 -19.36
N ARG A 103 8.61 8.95 -18.83
CA ARG A 103 9.01 9.91 -17.80
C ARG A 103 9.33 9.21 -16.48
N THR A 104 8.47 8.29 -16.05
CA THR A 104 8.69 7.49 -14.84
C THR A 104 10.02 6.76 -14.90
N LEU A 105 10.38 6.15 -16.03
CA LEU A 105 11.67 5.48 -16.21
C LEU A 105 12.87 6.44 -16.11
N ARG A 106 12.78 7.64 -16.74
CA ARG A 106 13.83 8.65 -16.60
C ARG A 106 13.94 9.16 -15.16
N TRP A 107 12.83 9.36 -14.47
CA TRP A 107 12.81 9.76 -13.07
C TRP A 107 13.35 8.65 -12.15
N ALA A 108 13.00 7.39 -12.42
CA ALA A 108 13.56 6.25 -11.69
C ALA A 108 15.09 6.21 -11.78
N LYS A 109 15.64 6.42 -12.99
CA LYS A 109 17.10 6.52 -13.15
C LYS A 109 17.69 7.68 -12.34
N ARG A 110 17.10 8.88 -12.39
CA ARG A 110 17.57 10.05 -11.62
C ARG A 110 17.47 9.79 -10.11
N CYS A 111 16.38 9.15 -9.63
CA CYS A 111 16.24 8.73 -8.24
C CYS A 111 17.36 7.75 -7.84
N LYS A 112 17.69 6.77 -8.71
CA LYS A 112 18.78 5.82 -8.45
C LYS A 112 20.13 6.51 -8.40
N ASP A 113 20.42 7.39 -9.33
CA ASP A 113 21.68 8.16 -9.35
C ASP A 113 21.83 8.98 -8.04
N GLU A 114 20.75 9.63 -7.61
CA GLU A 114 20.74 10.40 -6.36
C GLU A 114 20.80 9.51 -5.11
N TYR A 115 20.14 8.36 -5.10
CA TYR A 115 20.20 7.37 -4.03
C TYR A 115 21.65 6.92 -3.77
N LEU A 116 22.40 6.65 -4.85
CA LEU A 116 23.82 6.29 -4.77
C LEU A 116 24.66 7.49 -4.30
N ARG A 117 24.42 8.69 -4.85
CA ARG A 117 25.14 9.92 -4.49
C ARG A 117 24.96 10.28 -3.01
N LEU A 118 23.78 10.03 -2.46
CA LEU A 118 23.47 10.30 -1.05
C LEU A 118 24.02 9.24 -0.08
N GLY A 119 24.61 8.15 -0.60
CA GLY A 119 25.16 7.06 0.21
C GLY A 119 24.09 6.28 0.97
N LEU A 120 22.88 6.15 0.42
CA LEU A 120 21.76 5.46 1.09
C LEU A 120 22.00 3.94 1.19
N PRO A 121 22.59 3.25 0.19
CA PRO A 121 22.94 1.83 0.31
C PRO A 121 23.85 1.54 1.50
N GLN A 122 24.84 2.39 1.75
CA GLN A 122 25.80 2.23 2.85
C GLN A 122 25.14 2.42 4.23
N ARG A 123 23.95 3.01 4.25
CA ARG A 123 23.11 3.16 5.46
C ARG A 123 22.10 2.04 5.62
N GLY A 124 22.09 1.02 4.75
CA GLY A 124 21.14 -0.07 4.76
C GLY A 124 19.75 0.30 4.22
N ILE A 125 19.57 1.47 3.62
CA ILE A 125 18.31 1.92 3.04
C ILE A 125 18.15 1.33 1.65
N LEU A 126 17.01 0.70 1.37
CA LEU A 126 16.68 0.15 0.06
C LEU A 126 15.87 1.16 -0.76
N SER A 127 16.06 1.17 -2.07
CA SER A 127 15.22 1.96 -2.98
C SER A 127 14.48 1.04 -3.94
N PHE A 128 13.16 1.23 -4.07
CA PHE A 128 12.31 0.43 -4.96
C PHE A 128 11.87 1.23 -6.18
N GLY A 129 12.02 0.62 -7.38
CA GLY A 129 11.45 1.13 -8.62
C GLY A 129 9.93 0.91 -8.66
N ILE A 130 9.19 1.75 -9.38
CA ILE A 130 7.72 1.62 -9.49
C ILE A 130 7.32 1.37 -10.94
N VAL A 131 6.69 0.23 -11.20
CA VAL A 131 6.10 -0.12 -12.50
C VAL A 131 4.81 0.66 -12.68
N GLN A 132 4.69 1.33 -13.81
CA GLN A 132 3.48 1.98 -14.28
C GLN A 132 3.09 1.43 -15.67
N GLY A 133 1.89 1.73 -16.18
CA GLY A 133 1.47 1.24 -17.51
C GLY A 133 -0.02 1.29 -17.73
N GLY A 134 -0.80 1.83 -16.77
CA GLY A 134 -2.26 1.86 -16.84
C GLY A 134 -2.82 0.44 -17.01
N CYS A 135 -3.81 0.28 -17.87
CA CYS A 135 -4.45 -1.00 -18.20
C CYS A 135 -3.86 -1.66 -19.46
N TYR A 136 -2.61 -1.37 -19.80
CA TYR A 136 -1.96 -1.91 -21.02
C TYR A 136 -0.82 -2.86 -20.65
N ASP A 137 -1.05 -4.16 -20.78
CA ASP A 137 -0.13 -5.20 -20.35
C ASP A 137 1.23 -5.12 -21.06
N ASP A 138 1.23 -4.81 -22.35
CA ASP A 138 2.45 -4.61 -23.15
C ASP A 138 3.30 -3.45 -22.62
N ILE A 139 2.66 -2.39 -22.11
CA ILE A 139 3.36 -1.24 -21.54
C ILE A 139 3.86 -1.57 -20.14
N ARG A 140 3.05 -2.25 -19.31
CA ARG A 140 3.45 -2.67 -17.96
C ARG A 140 4.66 -3.59 -17.99
N LYS A 141 4.61 -4.62 -18.83
CA LYS A 141 5.73 -5.56 -19.00
C LYS A 141 7.00 -4.85 -19.44
N ARG A 142 6.93 -4.00 -20.47
CA ARG A 142 8.08 -3.21 -20.93
C ARG A 142 8.60 -2.26 -19.85
N CYS A 143 7.72 -1.61 -19.07
CA CYS A 143 8.13 -0.78 -17.94
C CYS A 143 8.88 -1.59 -16.89
N ALA A 144 8.37 -2.77 -16.53
CA ALA A 144 9.00 -3.69 -15.58
C ALA A 144 10.39 -4.13 -16.04
N GLU A 145 10.51 -4.58 -17.29
CA GLU A 145 11.79 -4.98 -17.89
C GLU A 145 12.80 -3.83 -17.90
N SER A 146 12.39 -2.61 -18.28
CA SER A 146 13.26 -1.43 -18.27
C SER A 146 13.68 -1.02 -16.85
N LEU A 147 12.81 -1.20 -15.85
CA LEU A 147 13.18 -0.96 -14.43
C LEU A 147 14.13 -2.05 -13.92
N ALA A 148 13.97 -3.30 -14.35
CA ALA A 148 14.87 -4.40 -14.00
C ALA A 148 16.31 -4.13 -14.45
N GLU A 149 16.50 -3.54 -15.65
CA GLU A 149 17.82 -3.09 -16.13
C GLU A 149 18.49 -2.05 -15.22
N LEU A 150 17.72 -1.28 -14.48
CA LEU A 150 18.25 -0.33 -13.49
C LEU A 150 18.68 -1.01 -12.18
N ASP A 151 18.42 -2.31 -11.99
CA ASP A 151 18.85 -3.13 -10.85
C ASP A 151 18.56 -2.49 -9.47
N PHE A 152 17.28 -2.25 -9.19
CA PHE A 152 16.84 -1.83 -7.87
C PHE A 152 16.86 -3.01 -6.87
N PRO A 153 17.03 -2.74 -5.54
CA PRO A 153 16.89 -3.76 -4.50
C PRO A 153 15.51 -4.43 -4.45
N GLY A 154 14.47 -3.77 -4.97
CA GLY A 154 13.11 -4.27 -5.07
C GLY A 154 12.27 -3.43 -6.01
N TYR A 155 11.05 -3.87 -6.28
CA TYR A 155 10.17 -3.24 -7.26
C TYR A 155 8.75 -3.15 -6.72
N ALA A 156 8.06 -2.06 -7.05
CA ALA A 156 6.64 -1.93 -6.77
C ALA A 156 5.81 -1.96 -8.06
N ILE A 157 4.59 -2.43 -7.94
CA ILE A 157 3.56 -2.39 -8.97
C ILE A 157 2.57 -1.29 -8.58
N GLY A 158 2.71 -0.14 -9.22
CA GLY A 158 1.87 1.03 -9.02
C GLY A 158 0.77 1.17 -10.05
N GLY A 159 -0.09 2.18 -9.88
CA GLY A 159 -1.18 2.48 -10.80
C GLY A 159 -2.20 1.35 -10.95
N VAL A 160 -2.43 0.59 -9.86
CA VAL A 160 -3.48 -0.42 -9.69
C VAL A 160 -4.43 0.04 -8.59
N SER A 161 -5.66 -0.49 -8.57
CA SER A 161 -6.72 -0.06 -7.63
C SER A 161 -7.07 1.43 -7.73
N VAL A 162 -7.06 1.96 -8.96
CA VAL A 162 -7.36 3.37 -9.27
C VAL A 162 -8.74 3.56 -9.91
N GLY A 163 -9.59 2.51 -9.90
CA GLY A 163 -10.97 2.53 -10.41
C GLY A 163 -11.29 1.44 -11.43
N GLU A 164 -10.32 0.61 -11.81
CA GLU A 164 -10.51 -0.54 -12.68
C GLU A 164 -11.23 -1.70 -11.98
N PRO A 165 -11.93 -2.58 -12.73
CA PRO A 165 -12.47 -3.82 -12.19
C PRO A 165 -11.39 -4.79 -11.71
N GLU A 166 -11.69 -5.64 -10.70
CA GLU A 166 -10.73 -6.59 -10.12
C GLU A 166 -10.07 -7.52 -11.17
N PRO A 167 -10.77 -8.12 -12.14
CA PRO A 167 -10.09 -8.94 -13.14
C PRO A 167 -8.99 -8.19 -13.88
N GLN A 168 -9.25 -6.96 -14.31
CA GLN A 168 -8.27 -6.11 -14.99
C GLN A 168 -7.11 -5.73 -14.07
N MET A 169 -7.38 -5.47 -12.78
CA MET A 169 -6.34 -5.21 -11.79
C MET A 169 -5.39 -6.42 -11.63
N LEU A 170 -5.91 -7.64 -11.62
CA LEU A 170 -5.11 -8.86 -11.54
C LEU A 170 -4.26 -9.07 -12.81
N GLU A 171 -4.83 -8.86 -14.01
CA GLU A 171 -4.09 -8.88 -15.29
C GLU A 171 -2.93 -7.87 -15.28
N GLN A 172 -3.15 -6.66 -14.76
CA GLN A 172 -2.12 -5.63 -14.63
C GLN A 172 -0.99 -6.04 -13.67
N VAL A 173 -1.32 -6.70 -12.56
CA VAL A 173 -0.32 -7.24 -11.60
C VAL A 173 0.49 -8.33 -12.25
N GLU A 174 -0.16 -9.29 -12.92
CA GLU A 174 0.49 -10.39 -13.63
C GLU A 174 1.44 -9.89 -14.73
N ALA A 175 0.97 -8.98 -15.59
CA ALA A 175 1.78 -8.36 -16.63
C ALA A 175 3.01 -7.65 -16.07
N SER A 176 2.85 -6.93 -14.95
CA SER A 176 3.97 -6.25 -14.29
C SER A 176 4.95 -7.24 -13.66
N ALA A 177 4.45 -8.24 -12.93
CA ALA A 177 5.26 -9.24 -12.26
C ALA A 177 6.07 -10.09 -13.24
N SER A 178 5.51 -10.38 -14.42
CA SER A 178 6.18 -11.18 -15.46
C SER A 178 7.48 -10.54 -16.02
N GLY A 179 7.60 -9.22 -15.93
CA GLY A 179 8.80 -8.47 -16.36
C GLY A 179 9.79 -8.18 -15.25
N LEU A 180 9.48 -8.53 -14.00
CA LEU A 180 10.33 -8.24 -12.83
C LEU A 180 11.19 -9.45 -12.43
N PRO A 181 12.40 -9.24 -11.89
CA PRO A 181 13.25 -10.31 -11.38
C PRO A 181 12.54 -11.12 -10.29
N PHE A 182 12.69 -12.45 -10.35
CA PHE A 182 12.04 -13.36 -9.40
C PHE A 182 12.68 -13.33 -8.01
N ASP A 183 13.95 -13.02 -7.93
CA ASP A 183 14.75 -12.98 -6.71
C ASP A 183 14.71 -11.63 -5.97
N LYS A 184 13.88 -10.70 -6.43
CA LYS A 184 13.70 -9.37 -5.82
C LYS A 184 12.29 -9.21 -5.27
N PRO A 185 12.12 -8.54 -4.10
CA PRO A 185 10.79 -8.29 -3.54
C PRO A 185 9.92 -7.45 -4.48
N ARG A 186 8.64 -7.85 -4.58
CA ARG A 186 7.59 -7.24 -5.40
C ARG A 186 6.48 -6.71 -4.51
N TYR A 187 6.28 -5.42 -4.54
CA TYR A 187 5.33 -4.69 -3.70
C TYR A 187 4.15 -4.18 -4.53
N VAL A 188 2.94 -4.67 -4.27
CA VAL A 188 1.72 -4.15 -4.90
C VAL A 188 1.14 -3.04 -4.04
N MET A 189 1.06 -1.83 -4.60
CA MET A 189 0.75 -0.61 -3.85
C MET A 189 -0.75 -0.38 -3.69
N GLY A 190 -1.18 -0.04 -2.47
CA GLY A 190 -2.53 0.48 -2.20
C GLY A 190 -3.67 -0.54 -2.23
N VAL A 191 -3.37 -1.84 -2.14
CA VAL A 191 -4.35 -2.94 -2.20
C VAL A 191 -4.19 -3.87 -0.99
N GLY A 192 -5.19 -4.61 -0.53
CA GLY A 192 -6.52 -4.81 -1.02
C GLY A 192 -7.39 -5.56 0.00
N THR A 193 -8.47 -6.15 -0.47
CA THR A 193 -9.28 -7.08 0.32
C THR A 193 -8.55 -8.41 0.55
N PRO A 194 -8.93 -9.20 1.57
CA PRO A 194 -8.32 -10.51 1.81
C PRO A 194 -8.26 -11.42 0.58
N PRO A 195 -9.34 -11.60 -0.22
CA PRO A 195 -9.28 -12.37 -1.45
C PRO A 195 -8.29 -11.80 -2.49
N GLN A 196 -8.27 -10.48 -2.66
CA GLN A 196 -7.35 -9.82 -3.60
C GLN A 196 -5.89 -10.05 -3.23
N LEU A 197 -5.54 -9.92 -1.94
CA LEU A 197 -4.18 -10.18 -1.47
C LEU A 197 -3.74 -11.61 -1.79
N LEU A 198 -4.61 -12.60 -1.52
CA LEU A 198 -4.29 -14.00 -1.81
C LEU A 198 -4.13 -14.27 -3.31
N LYS A 199 -5.00 -13.71 -4.16
CA LYS A 199 -4.88 -13.81 -5.62
C LYS A 199 -3.56 -13.18 -6.11
N MET A 200 -3.16 -12.01 -5.56
CA MET A 200 -1.92 -11.34 -5.96
C MET A 200 -0.65 -12.04 -5.47
N ILE A 201 -0.68 -12.68 -4.30
CA ILE A 201 0.42 -13.54 -3.83
C ILE A 201 0.65 -14.70 -4.82
N ALA A 202 -0.42 -15.31 -5.35
CA ALA A 202 -0.32 -16.34 -6.38
C ALA A 202 0.34 -15.82 -7.68
N LEU A 203 0.22 -14.51 -7.97
CA LEU A 203 0.87 -13.83 -9.09
C LEU A 203 2.31 -13.37 -8.77
N GLY A 204 2.84 -13.70 -7.60
CA GLY A 204 4.21 -13.41 -7.20
C GLY A 204 4.42 -12.08 -6.46
N ALA A 205 3.39 -11.54 -5.83
CA ALA A 205 3.51 -10.37 -4.96
C ALA A 205 3.97 -10.77 -3.55
N ASP A 206 4.88 -9.99 -2.95
CA ASP A 206 5.48 -10.25 -1.62
C ASP A 206 5.02 -9.25 -0.56
N MET A 207 4.71 -8.01 -0.95
CA MET A 207 4.44 -6.91 -0.05
C MET A 207 3.20 -6.13 -0.47
N PHE A 208 2.48 -5.59 0.52
CA PHE A 208 1.26 -4.80 0.33
C PHE A 208 1.15 -3.70 1.38
N ASP A 209 0.47 -2.62 1.02
CA ASP A 209 -0.10 -1.67 1.97
C ASP A 209 -1.59 -1.47 1.69
N CYS A 210 -2.36 -1.22 2.71
CA CYS A 210 -3.78 -0.92 2.52
C CYS A 210 -4.33 -0.08 3.68
N VAL A 211 -5.15 0.90 3.37
CA VAL A 211 -5.87 1.72 4.37
C VAL A 211 -7.10 1.00 4.93
N MET A 212 -7.57 -0.08 4.31
CA MET A 212 -8.84 -0.74 4.65
C MET A 212 -8.94 -1.18 6.10
N PRO A 213 -7.92 -1.77 6.74
CA PRO A 213 -8.03 -2.23 8.13
C PRO A 213 -8.51 -1.14 9.09
N THR A 214 -7.90 0.04 8.99
CA THR A 214 -8.25 1.19 9.85
C THR A 214 -9.39 2.03 9.29
N ARG A 215 -9.49 2.18 7.96
CA ARG A 215 -10.57 2.93 7.32
C ARG A 215 -11.93 2.28 7.58
N LEU A 216 -12.05 0.96 7.38
CA LEU A 216 -13.31 0.24 7.62
C LEU A 216 -13.63 0.13 9.12
N ALA A 217 -12.64 0.08 10.00
CA ALA A 217 -12.85 0.16 11.44
C ALA A 217 -13.58 1.46 11.85
N ARG A 218 -13.24 2.60 11.24
CA ARG A 218 -13.96 3.87 11.44
C ARG A 218 -15.41 3.84 10.95
N HIS A 219 -15.75 2.87 10.08
CA HIS A 219 -17.12 2.61 9.63
C HIS A 219 -17.79 1.45 10.38
N ALA A 220 -17.17 0.97 11.48
CA ALA A 220 -17.63 -0.12 12.32
C ALA A 220 -17.62 -1.49 11.63
N VAL A 221 -16.73 -1.70 10.67
CA VAL A 221 -16.55 -2.98 9.98
C VAL A 221 -15.32 -3.69 10.50
N ALA A 222 -15.50 -4.93 10.97
CA ALA A 222 -14.43 -5.85 11.34
C ALA A 222 -14.30 -6.96 10.29
N PHE A 223 -13.06 -7.32 9.95
CA PHE A 223 -12.76 -8.46 9.09
C PHE A 223 -12.75 -9.74 9.92
N THR A 224 -13.35 -10.80 9.39
CA THR A 224 -13.31 -12.14 9.99
C THR A 224 -12.99 -13.18 8.92
N PRO A 225 -12.57 -14.40 9.30
CA PRO A 225 -12.33 -15.48 8.33
C PRO A 225 -13.56 -15.81 7.46
N ASP A 226 -14.75 -15.55 7.99
CA ASP A 226 -16.03 -15.78 7.32
C ASP A 226 -16.57 -14.52 6.63
N GLY A 227 -15.71 -13.53 6.34
CA GLY A 227 -16.06 -12.27 5.70
C GLY A 227 -16.25 -11.09 6.66
N PRO A 228 -16.50 -9.89 6.12
CA PRO A 228 -16.59 -8.68 6.94
C PRO A 228 -17.93 -8.58 7.68
N ILE A 229 -17.90 -8.17 8.93
CA ILE A 229 -19.10 -7.92 9.75
C ILE A 229 -19.25 -6.42 10.05
N ASN A 230 -20.47 -5.89 9.90
CA ASN A 230 -20.79 -4.51 10.26
C ASN A 230 -21.45 -4.47 11.63
N LEU A 231 -20.73 -3.97 12.63
CA LEU A 231 -21.15 -3.92 14.02
C LEU A 231 -22.30 -2.92 14.30
N LYS A 232 -22.75 -2.15 13.31
CA LYS A 232 -23.97 -1.35 13.42
C LYS A 232 -25.24 -2.21 13.39
N ASN A 233 -25.17 -3.45 12.86
CA ASN A 233 -26.31 -4.35 12.71
C ASN A 233 -26.91 -4.73 14.06
N ALA A 234 -28.25 -4.80 14.09
CA ALA A 234 -29.02 -5.11 15.31
C ALA A 234 -28.74 -6.52 15.84
N LYS A 235 -28.44 -7.48 14.96
CA LYS A 235 -28.13 -8.88 15.33
C LYS A 235 -26.99 -9.03 16.35
N PHE A 236 -26.13 -8.02 16.48
CA PHE A 236 -25.03 -8.02 17.45
C PHE A 236 -25.35 -7.35 18.80
N ALA A 237 -26.63 -6.96 19.04
CA ALA A 237 -26.99 -6.23 20.26
C ALA A 237 -26.80 -7.04 21.53
N GLU A 238 -27.00 -8.37 21.46
CA GLU A 238 -26.90 -9.30 22.58
C GLU A 238 -25.84 -10.39 22.33
N ASP A 239 -24.97 -10.21 21.30
CA ASP A 239 -23.95 -11.17 20.91
C ASP A 239 -22.75 -11.08 21.86
N SER A 240 -22.63 -12.04 22.76
CA SER A 240 -21.55 -12.15 23.75
C SER A 240 -20.22 -12.68 23.17
N SER A 241 -20.21 -13.15 21.91
CA SER A 241 -19.00 -13.70 21.28
C SER A 241 -17.99 -12.57 20.92
N PRO A 242 -16.70 -12.91 20.80
CA PRO A 242 -15.67 -11.99 20.27
C PRO A 242 -15.95 -11.66 18.79
N LEU A 243 -15.18 -10.73 18.22
CA LEU A 243 -15.27 -10.38 16.79
C LEU A 243 -15.14 -11.62 15.90
N ASP A 244 -14.14 -12.46 16.20
CA ASP A 244 -14.00 -13.85 15.74
C ASP A 244 -13.19 -14.67 16.75
N ASN A 245 -13.07 -15.99 16.52
CA ASN A 245 -12.37 -16.91 17.43
C ASN A 245 -10.94 -17.22 16.97
N GLU A 246 -10.50 -16.75 15.80
CA GLU A 246 -9.21 -17.11 15.19
C GLU A 246 -8.17 -15.98 15.27
N THR A 247 -8.61 -14.73 15.12
CA THR A 247 -7.70 -13.58 15.07
C THR A 247 -6.98 -13.32 16.39
N GLY A 248 -7.68 -13.48 17.51
CA GLY A 248 -7.09 -13.32 18.86
C GLY A 248 -6.69 -11.86 19.17
N GLY A 249 -5.79 -11.70 20.15
CA GLY A 249 -5.26 -10.40 20.56
C GLY A 249 -6.12 -9.69 21.61
N TYR A 250 -5.81 -8.41 21.86
CA TYR A 250 -6.49 -7.66 22.93
C TYR A 250 -7.98 -7.46 22.67
N SER A 251 -8.35 -7.21 21.42
CA SER A 251 -9.75 -6.99 21.00
C SER A 251 -10.66 -8.22 21.21
N SER A 252 -10.11 -9.44 21.20
CA SER A 252 -10.87 -10.67 21.44
C SER A 252 -11.44 -10.81 22.87
N LYS A 253 -10.98 -9.97 23.80
CA LYS A 253 -11.51 -9.91 25.16
C LYS A 253 -12.89 -9.25 25.27
N PHE A 254 -13.32 -8.58 24.20
CA PHE A 254 -14.55 -7.79 24.16
C PHE A 254 -15.60 -8.46 23.25
N SER A 255 -16.85 -8.48 23.72
CA SER A 255 -17.96 -9.02 22.95
C SER A 255 -18.38 -8.11 21.80
N ARG A 256 -18.95 -8.68 20.74
CA ARG A 256 -19.60 -7.92 19.66
C ARG A 256 -20.65 -6.97 20.18
N ALA A 257 -21.43 -7.37 21.20
CA ALA A 257 -22.42 -6.52 21.84
C ALA A 257 -21.78 -5.26 22.46
N TYR A 258 -20.69 -5.42 23.22
CA TYR A 258 -19.99 -4.29 23.82
C TYR A 258 -19.39 -3.35 22.76
N ILE A 259 -18.68 -3.89 21.76
CA ILE A 259 -18.10 -3.07 20.70
C ILE A 259 -19.20 -2.35 19.92
N ARG A 260 -20.33 -3.01 19.65
CA ARG A 260 -21.51 -2.37 19.05
C ARG A 260 -22.05 -1.25 19.91
N HIS A 261 -22.15 -1.43 21.24
CA HIS A 261 -22.53 -0.36 22.15
C HIS A 261 -21.63 0.86 22.00
N LEU A 262 -20.30 0.68 22.00
CA LEU A 262 -19.35 1.74 21.79
C LEU A 262 -19.52 2.45 20.43
N VAL A 263 -19.78 1.67 19.36
CA VAL A 263 -20.09 2.22 18.02
C VAL A 263 -21.33 3.11 18.04
N LYS A 264 -22.40 2.66 18.71
CA LYS A 264 -23.64 3.44 18.84
C LYS A 264 -23.51 4.67 19.71
N ALA A 265 -22.64 4.62 20.70
CA ALA A 265 -22.32 5.73 21.59
C ALA A 265 -21.30 6.72 20.98
N ASN A 266 -20.77 6.45 19.76
CA ASN A 266 -19.70 7.21 19.11
C ASN A 266 -18.40 7.29 19.94
N GLU A 267 -18.09 6.27 20.74
CA GLU A 267 -16.87 6.19 21.51
C GLU A 267 -15.68 5.85 20.61
N MET A 268 -14.60 6.61 20.71
CA MET A 268 -13.37 6.36 19.93
C MET A 268 -12.76 4.99 20.19
N LEU A 269 -12.98 4.42 21.38
CA LEU A 269 -12.51 3.09 21.74
C LEU A 269 -13.04 2.01 20.77
N ALA A 270 -14.25 2.16 20.20
CA ALA A 270 -14.77 1.27 19.19
C ALA A 270 -13.83 1.18 17.98
N CYS A 271 -13.45 2.34 17.42
CA CYS A 271 -12.53 2.39 16.27
C CYS A 271 -11.16 1.82 16.60
N THR A 272 -10.67 2.05 17.81
CA THR A 272 -9.39 1.50 18.29
C THR A 272 -9.43 -0.02 18.34
N LEU A 273 -10.44 -0.60 19.00
CA LEU A 273 -10.58 -2.06 19.15
C LEU A 273 -10.75 -2.76 17.80
N ILE A 274 -11.59 -2.19 16.92
CA ILE A 274 -11.80 -2.76 15.57
C ILE A 274 -10.53 -2.61 14.72
N SER A 275 -9.81 -1.48 14.80
CA SER A 275 -8.54 -1.31 14.08
C SER A 275 -7.48 -2.31 14.53
N MET A 276 -7.32 -2.52 15.83
CA MET A 276 -6.39 -3.51 16.38
C MET A 276 -6.73 -4.92 15.90
N HIS A 277 -8.01 -5.27 15.89
CA HIS A 277 -8.49 -6.54 15.37
C HIS A 277 -8.18 -6.67 13.87
N ASN A 278 -8.57 -5.70 13.07
CA ASN A 278 -8.40 -5.75 11.62
C ASN A 278 -6.91 -5.84 11.22
N ILE A 279 -6.03 -5.05 11.85
CA ILE A 279 -4.59 -5.12 11.59
C ILE A 279 -4.08 -6.53 11.92
N ARG A 280 -4.44 -7.08 13.08
CA ARG A 280 -4.03 -8.42 13.48
C ARG A 280 -4.58 -9.48 12.53
N PHE A 281 -5.83 -9.36 12.08
CA PHE A 281 -6.42 -10.25 11.08
C PHE A 281 -5.57 -10.30 9.81
N PHE A 282 -5.19 -9.14 9.25
CA PHE A 282 -4.35 -9.09 8.04
C PHE A 282 -2.95 -9.65 8.29
N GLN A 283 -2.34 -9.37 9.46
CA GLN A 283 -1.04 -9.94 9.81
C GLN A 283 -1.10 -11.47 9.91
N ASN A 284 -2.14 -12.00 10.54
CA ASN A 284 -2.36 -13.44 10.63
C ASN A 284 -2.60 -14.07 9.24
N LEU A 285 -3.36 -13.39 8.37
CA LEU A 285 -3.58 -13.84 6.99
C LEU A 285 -2.26 -13.96 6.23
N MET A 286 -1.39 -12.94 6.33
CA MET A 286 -0.07 -12.96 5.70
C MET A 286 0.84 -14.03 6.29
N GLN A 287 0.77 -14.26 7.60
CA GLN A 287 1.53 -15.32 8.24
C GLN A 287 1.09 -16.71 7.74
N LYS A 288 -0.22 -16.98 7.71
CA LYS A 288 -0.77 -18.23 7.18
C LYS A 288 -0.44 -18.43 5.68
N ALA A 289 -0.41 -17.35 4.89
CA ALA A 289 0.00 -17.41 3.49
C ALA A 289 1.46 -17.85 3.35
N ARG A 290 2.39 -17.29 4.14
CA ARG A 290 3.80 -17.72 4.17
C ARG A 290 3.93 -19.19 4.56
N GLU A 291 3.25 -19.62 5.60
CA GLU A 291 3.25 -21.02 6.06
C GLU A 291 2.74 -21.97 4.95
N ALA A 292 1.67 -21.60 4.25
CA ALA A 292 1.13 -22.38 3.14
C ALA A 292 2.10 -22.46 1.95
N ILE A 293 2.85 -21.39 1.65
CA ILE A 293 3.90 -21.39 0.62
C ILE A 293 5.04 -22.34 1.03
N GLU A 294 5.52 -22.21 2.27
CA GLU A 294 6.60 -23.06 2.80
C GLU A 294 6.21 -24.56 2.84
N CYS A 295 4.94 -24.85 3.10
CA CYS A 295 4.38 -26.20 3.05
C CYS A 295 4.07 -26.71 1.64
N GLY A 296 4.15 -25.87 0.62
CA GLY A 296 3.88 -26.22 -0.79
C GLY A 296 2.39 -26.47 -1.11
N ASN A 297 1.46 -25.96 -0.30
CA ASN A 297 0.01 -26.15 -0.46
C ASN A 297 -0.77 -24.82 -0.65
N TYR A 298 -0.08 -23.77 -1.04
CA TYR A 298 -0.65 -22.42 -1.13
C TYR A 298 -1.91 -22.34 -2.02
N GLU A 299 -1.90 -22.97 -3.20
CA GLU A 299 -3.03 -22.92 -4.14
C GLU A 299 -4.32 -23.47 -3.51
N GLN A 300 -4.24 -24.65 -2.88
CA GLN A 300 -5.39 -25.25 -2.21
C GLN A 300 -5.85 -24.39 -1.02
N TRP A 301 -4.93 -24.01 -0.14
CA TRP A 301 -5.21 -23.23 1.06
C TRP A 301 -5.84 -21.86 0.71
N SER A 302 -5.30 -21.17 -0.28
CA SER A 302 -5.80 -19.86 -0.71
C SER A 302 -7.20 -19.95 -1.32
N ALA A 303 -7.45 -20.96 -2.16
CA ALA A 303 -8.77 -21.22 -2.74
C ALA A 303 -9.84 -21.49 -1.66
N GLU A 304 -9.54 -22.34 -0.68
CA GLU A 304 -10.43 -22.65 0.45
C GLU A 304 -10.69 -21.41 1.31
N THR A 305 -9.64 -20.60 1.57
CA THR A 305 -9.73 -19.36 2.36
C THR A 305 -10.59 -18.31 1.65
N ILE A 306 -10.41 -18.13 0.33
CA ILE A 306 -11.22 -17.21 -0.48
C ILE A 306 -12.68 -17.66 -0.49
N ALA A 307 -12.95 -18.94 -0.77
CA ALA A 307 -14.31 -19.48 -0.80
C ALA A 307 -15.03 -19.29 0.54
N ARG A 308 -14.34 -19.54 1.65
CA ARG A 308 -14.89 -19.31 2.99
C ARG A 308 -15.22 -17.82 3.23
N TYR A 309 -14.30 -16.93 2.84
CA TYR A 309 -14.47 -15.49 3.03
C TYR A 309 -15.66 -14.94 2.20
N GLU A 310 -15.80 -15.40 0.94
CA GLU A 310 -16.83 -14.93 0.01
C GLU A 310 -18.21 -15.57 0.26
N SER A 311 -18.29 -16.74 0.92
CA SER A 311 -19.56 -17.41 1.20
C SER A 311 -20.53 -16.56 2.03
N SER A 312 -20.01 -15.72 2.92
CA SER A 312 -20.82 -14.82 3.76
C SER A 312 -21.33 -13.58 3.03
N GLU A 313 -20.81 -13.25 1.86
CA GLU A 313 -21.31 -12.12 1.05
C GLU A 313 -22.61 -12.48 0.31
N ASN A 314 -22.82 -13.79 0.05
CA ASN A 314 -24.02 -14.31 -0.60
C ASN A 314 -25.23 -14.44 0.35
N ASP A 315 -25.01 -14.34 1.68
CA ASP A 315 -26.06 -14.42 2.70
C ASP A 315 -26.60 -13.03 3.14
N LYS A 316 -26.30 -11.98 2.43
CA LYS A 316 -26.74 -10.58 2.67
C LYS A 316 -27.72 -10.12 1.63
#